data_f2258c39fd405a7c8aaef926e94686bd
#
_entry.id   f2258c39fd405a7c8aaef926e94686bd
#
_cell.length_a   1.000
_cell.length_b   1.000
_cell.length_c   1.000
_cell.angle_alpha   90.00
_cell.angle_beta   90.00
_cell.angle_gamma   90.00
#
_symmetry.space_group_name_H-M   'P 1'
#
loop_
_entity.id
_entity.type
_entity.pdbx_description
1 polymer ?
#
loop_
_entity_poly.entity_id
_entity_poly.type
_entity_poly.pdbx_seq_one_letter_code
_entity_poly.pdbx_strand_id
1 'polypeptide(L)'
;MTSPATDYRPLFIGLDAQVPLLNGEHRCYVNLDNAASTPPLKAVQQAVDDFLVYYSSVHRGTGFKSQLSTHAYEQARKIVLEFLGANPEEHVCAFGKNTTEAINKLARRFPFTPQRDVVITSGMEHHSNDLPWRAAAHTVHVRLTPDGRLDLADFEEQLDRYADRVALVAITGASNVTGLLNPIHELAEQAHAVGALFMADCAQLAPHRKVNMLPISDPGHLDFVSISAHKMYAPFGTGAIVGRKEIFERGDPDMTGGGTVEIVTLDSVVWAEPPEREEAGSPNTVGAVALAAALRQLSQIGMEAVATHEAELTAYALEHLSRIPEVQIYGDNDPRRAAQRLGVIPLQLTTTPHFLASAILGYEFGIGVRSGCFCAHPYILHLLGLSHEEAAQVRTTMLAGDRSNMPGLIRASFGLYNTLEEVDIFVEALKYIARGEYQGNYGQDIASGEYTPVGWEPAYNQYFSL
;
A
#
# COMPACT_ATOMS: atom_id res chain seq x y z
N MET A 1 30.26 -19.34 -2.60
CA MET A 1 30.25 -18.43 -3.73
C MET A 1 28.80 -17.94 -3.84
N THR A 2 28.53 -16.72 -3.40
CA THR A 2 27.23 -16.07 -3.57
C THR A 2 27.05 -15.85 -5.07
N SER A 3 25.93 -16.35 -5.65
CA SER A 3 25.54 -15.99 -7.00
C SER A 3 25.49 -14.46 -7.11
N PRO A 4 25.96 -13.84 -8.22
CA PRO A 4 25.82 -12.39 -8.35
C PRO A 4 24.34 -12.02 -8.18
N ALA A 5 24.09 -11.01 -7.36
CA ALA A 5 22.72 -10.50 -7.14
C ALA A 5 22.09 -10.17 -8.51
N THR A 6 20.87 -10.62 -8.72
CA THR A 6 20.17 -10.36 -9.99
C THR A 6 19.88 -8.86 -10.09
N ASP A 7 20.36 -8.22 -11.16
CA ASP A 7 20.05 -6.82 -11.44
C ASP A 7 18.66 -6.70 -12.10
N TYR A 8 17.70 -6.14 -11.36
CA TYR A 8 16.33 -5.92 -11.85
C TYR A 8 16.12 -4.51 -12.45
N ARG A 9 17.08 -3.59 -12.32
CA ARG A 9 16.96 -2.20 -12.83
C ARG A 9 16.58 -2.12 -14.31
N PRO A 10 17.11 -2.95 -15.22
CA PRO A 10 16.75 -2.93 -16.64
C PRO A 10 15.26 -3.14 -16.94
N LEU A 11 14.50 -3.71 -15.99
CA LEU A 11 13.06 -3.95 -16.15
C LEU A 11 12.19 -2.69 -15.96
N PHE A 12 12.74 -1.62 -15.42
CA PHE A 12 11.99 -0.43 -14.98
C PHE A 12 12.21 0.77 -15.88
N ILE A 13 11.29 1.73 -15.81
CA ILE A 13 11.33 3.02 -16.52
C ILE A 13 11.76 4.11 -15.53
N GLY A 14 12.61 5.03 -15.98
CA GLY A 14 12.92 6.29 -15.29
C GLY A 14 13.95 6.20 -14.18
N LEU A 15 14.61 5.04 -13.98
CA LEU A 15 15.62 4.89 -12.92
C LEU A 15 16.91 5.66 -13.17
N ASP A 16 17.19 6.03 -14.42
CA ASP A 16 18.37 6.82 -14.81
C ASP A 16 18.05 8.33 -14.95
N ALA A 17 16.84 8.73 -14.54
CA ALA A 17 16.42 10.13 -14.59
C ALA A 17 17.31 10.98 -13.67
N GLN A 18 17.88 12.04 -14.25
CA GLN A 18 18.70 12.99 -13.52
C GLN A 18 17.79 14.05 -12.88
N VAL A 19 18.00 14.33 -11.60
CA VAL A 19 17.30 15.39 -10.86
C VAL A 19 18.27 16.49 -10.46
N PRO A 20 17.84 17.76 -10.42
CA PRO A 20 18.67 18.87 -10.01
C PRO A 20 18.86 18.88 -8.50
N LEU A 21 20.08 19.13 -8.07
CA LEU A 21 20.42 19.33 -6.66
C LEU A 21 20.56 20.82 -6.34
N LEU A 22 20.53 21.13 -5.05
CA LEU A 22 20.63 22.50 -4.54
C LEU A 22 21.93 23.20 -4.97
N ASN A 23 23.05 22.46 -5.11
CA ASN A 23 24.33 22.96 -5.55
C ASN A 23 24.44 23.19 -7.07
N GLY A 24 23.37 22.94 -7.83
CA GLY A 24 23.32 23.07 -9.30
C GLY A 24 23.79 21.83 -10.08
N GLU A 25 24.28 20.81 -9.40
CA GLU A 25 24.59 19.53 -10.03
C GLU A 25 23.32 18.74 -10.37
N HIS A 26 23.48 17.69 -11.17
CA HIS A 26 22.44 16.71 -11.45
C HIS A 26 22.90 15.33 -11.04
N ARG A 27 21.97 14.54 -10.49
CA ARG A 27 22.24 13.18 -10.00
C ARG A 27 21.09 12.24 -10.38
N CYS A 28 21.40 10.97 -10.62
CA CYS A 28 20.37 9.94 -10.70
C CYS A 28 19.56 9.90 -9.39
N TYR A 29 18.25 9.96 -9.53
CA TYR A 29 17.34 9.95 -8.37
C TYR A 29 17.36 8.58 -7.67
N VAL A 30 17.62 8.59 -6.37
CA VAL A 30 17.51 7.39 -5.51
C VAL A 30 16.13 7.36 -4.89
N ASN A 31 15.24 6.52 -5.43
CA ASN A 31 13.88 6.41 -4.91
C ASN A 31 13.79 5.37 -3.79
N LEU A 32 13.63 5.83 -2.56
CA LEU A 32 13.38 5.03 -1.35
C LEU A 32 11.97 5.29 -0.77
N ASP A 33 11.01 5.69 -1.63
CA ASP A 33 9.60 5.90 -1.22
C ASP A 33 8.64 4.91 -1.90
N ASN A 34 9.08 3.67 -2.11
CA ASN A 34 8.31 2.66 -2.84
C ASN A 34 7.02 2.22 -2.11
N ALA A 35 6.97 2.30 -0.78
CA ALA A 35 5.75 2.05 -0.02
C ALA A 35 4.63 3.08 -0.29
N ALA A 36 4.95 4.24 -0.88
CA ALA A 36 3.96 5.22 -1.34
C ALA A 36 3.50 4.89 -2.77
N SER A 37 4.44 4.79 -3.72
CA SER A 37 4.17 4.43 -5.12
C SER A 37 5.47 3.99 -5.79
N THR A 38 5.38 3.14 -6.80
CA THR A 38 6.53 2.56 -7.48
C THR A 38 6.64 3.04 -8.93
N PRO A 39 7.85 3.10 -9.52
CA PRO A 39 8.03 3.35 -10.94
C PRO A 39 7.45 2.21 -11.78
N PRO A 40 7.03 2.47 -13.04
CA PRO A 40 6.44 1.45 -13.88
C PRO A 40 7.47 0.45 -14.41
N LEU A 41 7.05 -0.80 -14.57
CA LEU A 41 7.77 -1.80 -15.35
C LEU A 41 7.68 -1.48 -16.85
N LYS A 42 8.75 -1.70 -17.62
CA LYS A 42 8.75 -1.59 -19.08
C LYS A 42 7.72 -2.51 -19.74
N ALA A 43 7.56 -3.72 -19.21
CA ALA A 43 6.55 -4.67 -19.68
C ALA A 43 5.12 -4.15 -19.49
N VAL A 44 4.87 -3.36 -18.44
CA VAL A 44 3.58 -2.71 -18.21
C VAL A 44 3.32 -1.64 -19.26
N GLN A 45 4.29 -0.75 -19.51
CA GLN A 45 4.14 0.28 -20.54
C GLN A 45 3.93 -0.34 -21.91
N GLN A 46 4.73 -1.36 -22.27
CA GLN A 46 4.58 -2.05 -23.56
C GLN A 46 3.19 -2.68 -23.72
N ALA A 47 2.67 -3.33 -22.67
CA ALA A 47 1.33 -3.93 -22.71
C ALA A 47 0.24 -2.87 -22.88
N VAL A 48 0.39 -1.72 -22.26
CA VAL A 48 -0.54 -0.57 -22.43
C VAL A 48 -0.47 -0.05 -23.85
N ASP A 49 0.73 0.20 -24.40
CA ASP A 49 0.91 0.72 -25.76
C ASP A 49 0.34 -0.23 -26.81
N ASP A 50 0.58 -1.54 -26.68
CA ASP A 50 0.05 -2.57 -27.57
C ASP A 50 -1.49 -2.64 -27.49
N PHE A 51 -2.04 -2.55 -26.29
CA PHE A 51 -3.50 -2.59 -26.08
C PHE A 51 -4.19 -1.36 -26.66
N LEU A 52 -3.62 -0.16 -26.53
CA LEU A 52 -4.22 1.09 -26.99
C LEU A 52 -4.45 1.11 -28.52
N VAL A 53 -3.69 0.36 -29.32
CA VAL A 53 -3.93 0.19 -30.76
C VAL A 53 -5.33 -0.38 -31.03
N TYR A 54 -5.81 -1.24 -30.12
CA TYR A 54 -7.08 -1.95 -30.27
C TYR A 54 -8.14 -1.50 -29.28
N TYR A 55 -7.85 -0.53 -28.41
CA TYR A 55 -8.76 -0.04 -27.40
C TYR A 55 -10.12 0.39 -27.98
N SER A 56 -11.18 0.02 -27.29
CA SER A 56 -12.55 0.45 -27.54
C SER A 56 -13.39 0.24 -26.26
N SER A 57 -14.71 0.41 -26.37
CA SER A 57 -15.66 0.15 -25.26
C SER A 57 -15.63 -1.30 -24.81
N VAL A 58 -15.99 -1.56 -23.56
CA VAL A 58 -16.09 -2.91 -22.98
C VAL A 58 -17.55 -3.33 -22.82
N HIS A 59 -17.78 -4.65 -22.69
CA HIS A 59 -19.02 -5.38 -22.38
C HIS A 59 -20.08 -5.43 -23.48
N ARG A 60 -20.50 -4.34 -24.13
CA ARG A 60 -21.73 -4.30 -24.95
C ARG A 60 -21.50 -4.04 -26.45
N GLY A 61 -20.26 -3.97 -26.89
CA GLY A 61 -19.95 -3.71 -28.29
C GLY A 61 -19.82 -5.00 -29.10
N THR A 62 -20.33 -5.01 -30.34
CA THR A 62 -20.21 -6.15 -31.29
C THR A 62 -19.03 -6.06 -32.23
N GLY A 63 -18.38 -4.87 -32.30
CA GLY A 63 -17.19 -4.68 -33.14
C GLY A 63 -15.94 -5.37 -32.55
N PHE A 64 -15.03 -5.80 -33.42
CA PHE A 64 -13.83 -6.54 -33.05
C PHE A 64 -13.03 -5.89 -31.89
N LYS A 65 -12.77 -4.57 -31.98
CA LYS A 65 -12.02 -3.84 -30.94
C LYS A 65 -12.75 -3.84 -29.58
N SER A 66 -14.09 -3.74 -29.57
CA SER A 66 -14.87 -3.81 -28.34
C SER A 66 -14.84 -5.19 -27.71
N GLN A 67 -14.96 -6.24 -28.54
CA GLN A 67 -14.83 -7.62 -28.07
C GLN A 67 -13.44 -7.90 -27.54
N LEU A 68 -12.38 -7.40 -28.21
CA LEU A 68 -11.01 -7.52 -27.74
C LEU A 68 -10.78 -6.78 -26.42
N SER A 69 -11.30 -5.57 -26.26
CA SER A 69 -11.22 -4.80 -25.01
C SER A 69 -11.91 -5.52 -23.86
N THR A 70 -13.09 -6.10 -24.11
CA THR A 70 -13.80 -6.93 -23.12
C THR A 70 -12.98 -8.18 -22.77
N HIS A 71 -12.47 -8.88 -23.76
CA HIS A 71 -11.61 -10.06 -23.54
C HIS A 71 -10.37 -9.72 -22.70
N ALA A 72 -9.67 -8.63 -23.00
CA ALA A 72 -8.49 -8.19 -22.24
C ALA A 72 -8.85 -7.85 -20.80
N TYR A 73 -9.99 -7.20 -20.58
CA TYR A 73 -10.47 -6.83 -19.25
C TYR A 73 -10.80 -8.06 -18.40
N GLU A 74 -11.53 -9.04 -18.98
CA GLU A 74 -11.83 -10.29 -18.29
C GLU A 74 -10.59 -11.17 -18.07
N GLN A 75 -9.64 -11.11 -18.98
CA GLN A 75 -8.34 -11.77 -18.80
C GLN A 75 -7.55 -11.15 -17.64
N ALA A 76 -7.63 -9.82 -17.48
CA ALA A 76 -7.00 -9.14 -16.35
C ALA A 76 -7.58 -9.60 -15.00
N ARG A 77 -8.91 -9.82 -14.91
CA ARG A 77 -9.54 -10.39 -13.69
C ARG A 77 -8.97 -11.77 -13.36
N LYS A 78 -8.89 -12.64 -14.36
CA LYS A 78 -8.34 -14.00 -14.18
C LYS A 78 -6.92 -13.98 -13.66
N ILE A 79 -6.07 -13.08 -14.19
CA ILE A 79 -4.69 -12.92 -13.75
C ILE A 79 -4.62 -12.44 -12.29
N VAL A 80 -5.50 -11.53 -11.87
CA VAL A 80 -5.58 -11.10 -10.46
C VAL A 80 -5.97 -12.26 -9.56
N LEU A 81 -7.01 -13.04 -9.92
CA LEU A 81 -7.43 -14.22 -9.16
C LEU A 81 -6.31 -15.25 -9.05
N GLU A 82 -5.65 -15.58 -10.17
CA GLU A 82 -4.51 -16.51 -10.20
C GLU A 82 -3.34 -16.04 -9.32
N PHE A 83 -2.98 -14.76 -9.40
CA PHE A 83 -1.88 -14.18 -8.62
C PHE A 83 -2.13 -14.29 -7.11
N LEU A 84 -3.40 -14.12 -6.68
CA LEU A 84 -3.81 -14.20 -5.29
C LEU A 84 -4.22 -15.61 -4.85
N GLY A 85 -4.12 -16.62 -5.73
CA GLY A 85 -4.53 -18.00 -5.42
C GLY A 85 -6.02 -18.15 -5.13
N ALA A 86 -6.85 -17.25 -5.68
CA ALA A 86 -8.30 -17.25 -5.48
C ALA A 86 -9.00 -18.25 -6.43
N ASN A 87 -9.99 -18.96 -5.92
CA ASN A 87 -10.82 -19.86 -6.73
C ASN A 87 -11.91 -19.05 -7.46
N PRO A 88 -11.97 -19.00 -8.80
CA PRO A 88 -12.96 -18.24 -9.57
C PRO A 88 -14.40 -18.69 -9.37
N GLU A 89 -14.65 -19.92 -8.87
CA GLU A 89 -16.00 -20.40 -8.55
C GLU A 89 -16.52 -19.80 -7.22
N GLU A 90 -15.60 -19.45 -6.31
CA GLU A 90 -15.90 -18.95 -4.96
C GLU A 90 -15.72 -17.44 -4.85
N HIS A 91 -14.85 -16.86 -5.66
CA HIS A 91 -14.41 -15.47 -5.54
C HIS A 91 -14.64 -14.69 -6.83
N VAL A 92 -14.89 -13.40 -6.67
CA VAL A 92 -14.92 -12.42 -7.76
C VAL A 92 -13.86 -11.37 -7.55
N CYS A 93 -13.35 -10.80 -8.66
CA CYS A 93 -12.44 -9.67 -8.66
C CYS A 93 -13.21 -8.44 -9.18
N ALA A 94 -13.44 -7.44 -8.35
CA ALA A 94 -13.98 -6.15 -8.75
C ALA A 94 -12.88 -5.10 -8.78
N PHE A 95 -12.70 -4.42 -9.93
CA PHE A 95 -11.76 -3.34 -10.07
C PHE A 95 -12.29 -2.03 -9.50
N GLY A 96 -11.38 -1.21 -9.04
CA GLY A 96 -11.57 0.16 -8.60
C GLY A 96 -10.31 0.97 -8.89
N LYS A 97 -10.25 2.21 -8.44
CA LYS A 97 -9.06 3.07 -8.68
C LYS A 97 -7.87 2.75 -7.76
N ASN A 98 -8.09 2.11 -6.61
CA ASN A 98 -7.06 1.73 -5.64
C ASN A 98 -7.68 0.90 -4.49
N THR A 99 -6.84 0.41 -3.57
CA THR A 99 -7.26 -0.28 -2.33
C THR A 99 -8.25 0.54 -1.50
N THR A 100 -8.10 1.86 -1.40
CA THR A 100 -9.04 2.70 -0.62
C THR A 100 -10.47 2.60 -1.15
N GLU A 101 -10.66 2.69 -2.47
CA GLU A 101 -11.98 2.49 -3.08
C GLU A 101 -12.47 1.06 -2.89
N ALA A 102 -11.60 0.07 -3.07
CA ALA A 102 -11.89 -1.34 -2.90
C ALA A 102 -12.44 -1.66 -1.49
N ILE A 103 -11.77 -1.16 -0.43
CA ILE A 103 -12.22 -1.36 0.96
C ILE A 103 -13.52 -0.59 1.25
N ASN A 104 -13.65 0.65 0.77
CA ASN A 104 -14.89 1.41 0.90
C ASN A 104 -16.07 0.70 0.23
N LYS A 105 -15.87 0.13 -0.96
CA LYS A 105 -16.86 -0.70 -1.65
C LYS A 105 -17.28 -1.87 -0.76
N LEU A 106 -16.33 -2.64 -0.25
CA LEU A 106 -16.64 -3.76 0.63
C LEU A 106 -17.39 -3.30 1.89
N ALA A 107 -16.96 -2.22 2.53
CA ALA A 107 -17.57 -1.71 3.76
C ALA A 107 -19.06 -1.32 3.56
N ARG A 108 -19.42 -0.75 2.40
CA ARG A 108 -20.80 -0.42 2.06
C ARG A 108 -21.63 -1.63 1.60
N ARG A 109 -20.96 -2.65 1.06
CA ARG A 109 -21.59 -3.88 0.57
C ARG A 109 -21.70 -4.97 1.64
N PHE A 110 -20.91 -4.86 2.72
CA PHE A 110 -20.84 -5.90 3.74
C PHE A 110 -22.21 -6.04 4.45
N PRO A 111 -22.74 -7.27 4.61
CA PRO A 111 -24.10 -7.50 5.10
C PRO A 111 -24.17 -7.46 6.63
N PHE A 112 -23.84 -6.32 7.24
CA PHE A 112 -24.00 -6.14 8.68
C PHE A 112 -25.44 -6.34 9.12
N THR A 113 -25.61 -6.92 10.30
CA THR A 113 -26.93 -7.10 10.96
C THR A 113 -26.87 -6.53 12.37
N PRO A 114 -28.00 -6.26 13.02
CA PRO A 114 -27.99 -5.81 14.42
C PRO A 114 -27.32 -6.79 15.40
N GLN A 115 -27.21 -8.07 15.03
CA GLN A 115 -26.58 -9.11 15.82
C GLN A 115 -25.09 -9.25 15.49
N ARG A 116 -24.69 -8.93 14.26
CA ARG A 116 -23.29 -8.97 13.79
C ARG A 116 -22.91 -7.63 13.20
N ASP A 117 -22.50 -6.72 14.06
CA ASP A 117 -22.26 -5.30 13.77
C ASP A 117 -20.83 -4.82 14.15
N VAL A 118 -19.99 -5.74 14.62
CA VAL A 118 -18.62 -5.42 15.06
C VAL A 118 -17.62 -5.76 13.96
N VAL A 119 -16.71 -4.83 13.70
CA VAL A 119 -15.48 -5.05 12.93
C VAL A 119 -14.29 -4.95 13.87
N ILE A 120 -13.46 -5.99 13.91
CA ILE A 120 -12.17 -5.95 14.61
C ILE A 120 -11.09 -5.57 13.59
N THR A 121 -10.33 -4.54 13.91
CA THR A 121 -9.17 -4.06 13.14
C THR A 121 -7.99 -3.81 14.08
N SER A 122 -6.89 -3.23 13.62
CA SER A 122 -5.72 -3.00 14.47
C SER A 122 -5.34 -1.53 14.60
N GLY A 123 -4.51 -1.23 15.62
CA GLY A 123 -3.93 0.10 15.80
C GLY A 123 -2.86 0.45 14.75
N MET A 124 -2.43 -0.50 13.88
CA MET A 124 -1.39 -0.28 12.87
C MET A 124 -1.93 -0.01 11.47
N GLU A 125 -3.25 0.00 11.28
CA GLU A 125 -3.84 0.09 9.94
C GLU A 125 -3.53 1.40 9.23
N HIS A 126 -3.34 1.30 7.92
CA HIS A 126 -3.47 2.47 7.05
C HIS A 126 -4.91 3.01 7.15
N HIS A 127 -5.09 4.33 7.08
CA HIS A 127 -6.42 4.96 7.17
C HIS A 127 -7.45 4.36 6.19
N SER A 128 -6.98 3.79 5.06
CA SER A 128 -7.85 3.12 4.08
C SER A 128 -8.50 1.84 4.61
N ASN A 129 -7.85 1.16 5.58
CA ASN A 129 -8.39 -0.05 6.22
C ASN A 129 -8.88 0.21 7.67
N ASP A 130 -9.09 1.45 8.02
CA ASP A 130 -9.62 1.87 9.33
C ASP A 130 -10.92 2.70 9.15
N LEU A 131 -10.83 3.82 8.44
CA LEU A 131 -11.92 4.78 8.36
C LEU A 131 -13.20 4.25 7.71
N PRO A 132 -13.15 3.39 6.65
CA PRO A 132 -14.37 2.81 6.10
C PRO A 132 -15.16 1.97 7.10
N TRP A 133 -14.46 1.24 7.95
CA TRP A 133 -15.09 0.39 8.98
C TRP A 133 -15.72 1.22 10.08
N ARG A 134 -15.06 2.30 10.54
CA ARG A 134 -15.64 3.26 11.50
C ARG A 134 -16.91 3.92 10.98
N ALA A 135 -17.05 4.07 9.65
CA ALA A 135 -18.24 4.62 9.03
C ALA A 135 -19.37 3.60 8.87
N ALA A 136 -19.04 2.30 8.77
CA ALA A 136 -19.99 1.24 8.44
C ALA A 136 -20.46 0.43 9.66
N ALA A 137 -19.65 0.30 10.73
CA ALA A 137 -19.89 -0.64 11.82
C ALA A 137 -19.30 -0.15 13.15
N HIS A 138 -19.58 -0.86 14.24
CA HIS A 138 -18.87 -0.67 15.50
C HIS A 138 -17.46 -1.25 15.37
N THR A 139 -16.45 -0.35 15.32
CA THR A 139 -15.06 -0.75 15.08
C THR A 139 -14.28 -0.87 16.39
N VAL A 140 -13.64 -2.01 16.60
CA VAL A 140 -12.78 -2.33 17.74
C VAL A 140 -11.33 -2.45 17.25
N HIS A 141 -10.41 -1.74 17.90
CA HIS A 141 -9.00 -1.75 17.53
C HIS A 141 -8.21 -2.63 18.49
N VAL A 142 -7.57 -3.66 17.95
CA VAL A 142 -6.60 -4.49 18.68
C VAL A 142 -5.38 -3.64 19.02
N ARG A 143 -4.92 -3.75 20.24
CA ARG A 143 -3.73 -3.07 20.75
C ARG A 143 -2.47 -3.55 20.03
N LEU A 144 -1.41 -2.80 20.25
CA LEU A 144 -0.08 -3.09 19.75
C LEU A 144 0.87 -3.34 20.91
N THR A 145 1.83 -4.22 20.68
CA THR A 145 2.96 -4.39 21.61
C THR A 145 3.88 -3.16 21.59
N PRO A 146 4.71 -2.92 22.59
CA PRO A 146 5.61 -1.76 22.63
C PRO A 146 6.55 -1.63 21.42
N ASP A 147 6.90 -2.75 20.76
CA ASP A 147 7.72 -2.77 19.55
C ASP A 147 6.88 -2.61 18.25
N GLY A 148 5.57 -2.35 18.38
CA GLY A 148 4.67 -2.02 17.28
C GLY A 148 4.08 -3.23 16.54
N ARG A 149 4.17 -4.45 17.09
CA ARG A 149 3.50 -5.63 16.52
C ARG A 149 2.03 -5.66 16.94
N LEU A 150 1.23 -6.42 16.21
CA LEU A 150 -0.11 -6.77 16.65
C LEU A 150 -0.03 -7.56 17.98
N ASP A 151 -0.78 -7.13 18.98
CA ASP A 151 -0.90 -7.87 20.25
C ASP A 151 -1.88 -9.02 20.07
N LEU A 152 -1.34 -10.23 19.86
CA LEU A 152 -2.14 -11.42 19.60
C LEU A 152 -3.00 -11.81 20.82
N ALA A 153 -2.53 -11.54 22.04
CA ALA A 153 -3.32 -11.82 23.24
C ALA A 153 -4.53 -10.87 23.35
N ASP A 154 -4.34 -9.58 22.99
CA ASP A 154 -5.47 -8.65 22.90
C ASP A 154 -6.42 -9.01 21.75
N PHE A 155 -5.88 -9.50 20.61
CA PHE A 155 -6.72 -9.97 19.50
C PHE A 155 -7.66 -11.11 19.96
N GLU A 156 -7.13 -12.11 20.64
CA GLU A 156 -7.91 -13.21 21.22
C GLU A 156 -8.95 -12.69 22.25
N GLU A 157 -8.54 -11.78 23.14
CA GLU A 157 -9.45 -11.14 24.10
C GLU A 157 -10.61 -10.40 23.41
N GLN A 158 -10.34 -9.66 22.34
CA GLN A 158 -11.39 -8.94 21.60
C GLN A 158 -12.31 -9.91 20.84
N LEU A 159 -11.76 -10.97 20.24
CA LEU A 159 -12.59 -12.01 19.62
C LEU A 159 -13.54 -12.67 20.63
N ASP A 160 -13.03 -13.06 21.79
CA ASP A 160 -13.86 -13.67 22.83
C ASP A 160 -14.93 -12.70 23.35
N ARG A 161 -14.54 -11.45 23.59
CA ARG A 161 -15.42 -10.39 24.10
C ARG A 161 -16.59 -10.08 23.20
N TYR A 162 -16.39 -10.14 21.88
CA TYR A 162 -17.39 -9.80 20.88
C TYR A 162 -17.84 -10.99 20.03
N ALA A 163 -17.53 -12.23 20.41
CA ALA A 163 -17.68 -13.45 19.61
C ALA A 163 -19.00 -13.54 18.82
N ASP A 164 -20.16 -13.30 19.50
CA ASP A 164 -21.47 -13.37 18.89
C ASP A 164 -21.78 -12.17 17.95
N ARG A 165 -20.98 -11.10 18.02
CA ARG A 165 -21.21 -9.85 17.30
C ARG A 165 -20.18 -9.56 16.22
N VAL A 166 -19.02 -10.20 16.23
CA VAL A 166 -17.99 -9.95 15.22
C VAL A 166 -18.49 -10.42 13.88
N ALA A 167 -18.64 -9.47 12.95
CA ALA A 167 -19.03 -9.73 11.55
C ALA A 167 -17.80 -9.92 10.67
N LEU A 168 -16.74 -9.13 10.92
CA LEU A 168 -15.54 -9.07 10.11
C LEU A 168 -14.31 -8.78 10.98
N VAL A 169 -13.21 -9.44 10.66
CA VAL A 169 -11.86 -9.04 11.06
C VAL A 169 -11.17 -8.44 9.83
N ALA A 170 -10.65 -7.20 9.92
CA ALA A 170 -10.00 -6.49 8.81
C ALA A 170 -8.61 -6.04 9.23
N ILE A 171 -7.58 -6.76 8.81
CA ILE A 171 -6.19 -6.56 9.24
C ILE A 171 -5.27 -6.37 8.02
N THR A 172 -4.31 -5.46 8.12
CA THR A 172 -3.25 -5.32 7.11
C THR A 172 -2.34 -6.55 7.09
N GLY A 173 -2.01 -7.05 5.91
CA GLY A 173 -1.07 -8.16 5.78
C GLY A 173 0.36 -7.76 6.12
N ALA A 174 0.70 -6.48 5.88
CA ALA A 174 1.99 -5.89 6.23
C ALA A 174 1.85 -4.40 6.49
N SER A 175 2.50 -3.90 7.54
CA SER A 175 2.48 -2.49 7.87
C SER A 175 3.20 -1.64 6.82
N ASN A 176 2.54 -0.58 6.35
CA ASN A 176 3.15 0.44 5.50
C ASN A 176 4.12 1.38 6.23
N VAL A 177 4.22 1.27 7.55
CA VAL A 177 5.12 2.06 8.40
C VAL A 177 6.37 1.29 8.74
N THR A 178 6.23 0.12 9.36
CA THR A 178 7.34 -0.68 9.90
C THR A 178 7.75 -1.86 9.02
N GLY A 179 6.92 -2.21 8.03
CA GLY A 179 7.11 -3.44 7.25
C GLY A 179 6.82 -4.74 8.00
N LEU A 180 6.38 -4.68 9.25
CA LEU A 180 6.03 -5.87 10.02
C LEU A 180 4.92 -6.64 9.35
N LEU A 181 5.09 -7.97 9.26
CA LEU A 181 4.12 -8.89 8.70
C LEU A 181 3.16 -9.36 9.79
N ASN A 182 1.89 -9.48 9.46
CA ASN A 182 0.89 -10.10 10.32
C ASN A 182 0.60 -11.54 9.86
N PRO A 183 0.31 -12.47 10.80
CA PRO A 183 0.00 -13.87 10.49
C PRO A 183 -1.45 -14.01 10.01
N ILE A 184 -1.73 -13.50 8.79
CA ILE A 184 -3.11 -13.32 8.29
C ILE A 184 -3.92 -14.61 8.22
N HIS A 185 -3.30 -15.76 7.99
CA HIS A 185 -3.98 -17.05 7.94
C HIS A 185 -4.37 -17.58 9.33
N GLU A 186 -3.49 -17.41 10.32
CA GLU A 186 -3.79 -17.76 11.70
C GLU A 186 -4.88 -16.85 12.31
N LEU A 187 -4.85 -15.56 11.96
CA LEU A 187 -5.89 -14.60 12.36
C LEU A 187 -7.23 -14.91 11.68
N ALA A 188 -7.21 -15.33 10.41
CA ALA A 188 -8.41 -15.75 9.68
C ALA A 188 -9.04 -17.01 10.30
N GLU A 189 -8.23 -18.01 10.62
CA GLU A 189 -8.71 -19.23 11.31
C GLU A 189 -9.42 -18.89 12.62
N GLN A 190 -8.84 -18.00 13.44
CA GLN A 190 -9.44 -17.56 14.70
C GLN A 190 -10.75 -16.77 14.46
N ALA A 191 -10.78 -15.89 13.45
CA ALA A 191 -12.00 -15.16 13.07
C ALA A 191 -13.12 -16.12 12.64
N HIS A 192 -12.80 -17.11 11.82
CA HIS A 192 -13.77 -18.13 11.39
C HIS A 192 -14.29 -19.00 12.54
N ALA A 193 -13.46 -19.28 13.55
CA ALA A 193 -13.88 -20.05 14.73
C ALA A 193 -15.05 -19.37 15.48
N VAL A 194 -15.17 -18.03 15.42
CA VAL A 194 -16.32 -17.29 15.98
C VAL A 194 -17.36 -16.92 14.91
N GLY A 195 -17.22 -17.44 13.67
CA GLY A 195 -18.13 -17.20 12.55
C GLY A 195 -18.03 -15.80 11.95
N ALA A 196 -16.93 -15.08 12.15
CA ALA A 196 -16.61 -13.84 11.47
C ALA A 196 -15.92 -14.12 10.12
N LEU A 197 -16.05 -13.21 9.14
CA LEU A 197 -15.26 -13.23 7.91
C LEU A 197 -13.93 -12.50 8.13
N PHE A 198 -12.95 -12.74 7.23
CA PHE A 198 -11.63 -12.13 7.31
C PHE A 198 -11.26 -11.38 6.03
N MET A 199 -10.80 -10.13 6.19
CA MET A 199 -10.25 -9.30 5.12
C MET A 199 -8.80 -8.96 5.38
N ALA A 200 -7.93 -9.24 4.41
CA ALA A 200 -6.54 -8.82 4.39
C ALA A 200 -6.34 -7.57 3.50
N ASP A 201 -5.91 -6.44 4.08
CA ASP A 201 -5.34 -5.37 3.27
C ASP A 201 -3.92 -5.75 2.84
N CYS A 202 -3.78 -6.16 1.59
CA CYS A 202 -2.53 -6.60 0.98
C CYS A 202 -1.86 -5.52 0.12
N ALA A 203 -2.25 -4.23 0.28
CA ALA A 203 -1.66 -3.14 -0.51
C ALA A 203 -0.13 -3.05 -0.36
N GLN A 204 0.41 -3.38 0.81
CA GLN A 204 1.85 -3.46 1.03
C GLN A 204 2.40 -4.89 0.92
N LEU A 205 1.61 -5.90 1.21
CA LEU A 205 2.08 -7.29 1.20
C LEU A 205 2.24 -7.84 -0.22
N ALA A 206 1.24 -7.65 -1.08
CA ALA A 206 1.18 -8.28 -2.40
C ALA A 206 2.33 -7.89 -3.37
N PRO A 207 2.91 -6.66 -3.33
CA PRO A 207 4.08 -6.33 -4.14
C PRO A 207 5.35 -7.09 -3.75
N HIS A 208 5.44 -7.61 -2.52
CA HIS A 208 6.69 -8.06 -1.89
C HIS A 208 6.67 -9.53 -1.47
N ARG A 209 5.49 -10.11 -1.26
CA ARG A 209 5.31 -11.48 -0.76
C ARG A 209 4.20 -12.16 -1.53
N LYS A 210 4.31 -13.47 -1.65
CA LYS A 210 3.21 -14.28 -2.19
C LYS A 210 2.01 -14.19 -1.25
N VAL A 211 0.86 -13.86 -1.81
CA VAL A 211 -0.45 -13.93 -1.16
C VAL A 211 -1.19 -15.14 -1.73
N ASN A 212 -1.85 -15.91 -0.88
CA ASN A 212 -2.68 -17.05 -1.30
C ASN A 212 -3.99 -17.01 -0.50
N MET A 213 -5.12 -16.83 -1.17
CA MET A 213 -6.40 -16.76 -0.50
C MET A 213 -6.84 -18.09 0.13
N LEU A 214 -6.29 -19.21 -0.35
CA LEU A 214 -6.69 -20.58 0.00
C LEU A 214 -8.16 -20.87 -0.37
N PRO A 215 -8.55 -22.15 -0.53
CA PRO A 215 -9.95 -22.55 -0.71
C PRO A 215 -10.78 -22.23 0.54
N ILE A 216 -12.07 -21.91 0.38
CA ILE A 216 -12.99 -21.62 1.51
C ILE A 216 -13.08 -22.79 2.52
N SER A 217 -12.77 -24.01 2.09
CA SER A 217 -12.70 -25.18 2.99
C SER A 217 -11.49 -25.21 3.92
N ASP A 218 -10.47 -24.38 3.68
CA ASP A 218 -9.32 -24.23 4.58
C ASP A 218 -9.67 -23.25 5.70
N PRO A 219 -9.46 -23.59 6.99
CA PRO A 219 -9.85 -22.72 8.09
C PRO A 219 -9.13 -21.36 8.08
N GLY A 220 -7.90 -21.30 7.53
CA GLY A 220 -7.10 -20.08 7.41
C GLY A 220 -7.31 -19.35 6.07
N HIS A 221 -8.38 -19.61 5.30
CA HIS A 221 -8.64 -18.90 4.04
C HIS A 221 -8.90 -17.41 4.26
N LEU A 222 -8.67 -16.61 3.22
CA LEU A 222 -8.97 -15.18 3.24
C LEU A 222 -10.27 -14.94 2.47
N ASP A 223 -11.28 -14.36 3.12
CA ASP A 223 -12.55 -14.06 2.46
C ASP A 223 -12.44 -12.88 1.51
N PHE A 224 -11.59 -11.90 1.84
CA PHE A 224 -11.36 -10.71 1.03
C PHE A 224 -9.89 -10.30 1.04
N VAL A 225 -9.39 -9.87 -0.13
CA VAL A 225 -8.05 -9.31 -0.30
C VAL A 225 -8.14 -8.05 -1.15
N SER A 226 -7.51 -6.96 -0.72
CA SER A 226 -7.42 -5.72 -1.49
C SER A 226 -5.98 -5.42 -1.91
N ILE A 227 -5.80 -4.91 -3.15
CA ILE A 227 -4.51 -4.55 -3.72
C ILE A 227 -4.57 -3.21 -4.47
N SER A 228 -3.41 -2.55 -4.63
CA SER A 228 -3.24 -1.31 -5.39
C SER A 228 -2.16 -1.43 -6.45
N ALA A 229 -2.51 -1.20 -7.70
CA ALA A 229 -1.62 -1.36 -8.85
C ALA A 229 -0.39 -0.42 -8.81
N HIS A 230 -0.56 0.82 -8.30
CA HIS A 230 0.53 1.80 -8.23
C HIS A 230 1.66 1.42 -7.25
N LYS A 231 1.44 0.44 -6.38
CA LYS A 231 2.48 -0.16 -5.52
C LYS A 231 3.06 -1.44 -6.14
N MET A 232 2.42 -1.97 -7.17
CA MET A 232 2.81 -3.17 -7.92
C MET A 232 3.39 -2.82 -9.30
N TYR A 233 4.09 -1.68 -9.40
CA TYR A 233 4.78 -1.22 -10.61
C TYR A 233 3.88 -0.93 -11.81
N ALA A 234 2.58 -0.64 -11.56
CA ALA A 234 1.59 -0.28 -12.58
C ALA A 234 0.80 0.99 -12.19
N PRO A 235 1.38 2.22 -12.28
CA PRO A 235 0.77 3.46 -11.80
C PRO A 235 -0.29 4.01 -12.78
N PHE A 236 -1.30 3.22 -13.12
CA PHE A 236 -2.37 3.57 -14.07
C PHE A 236 -3.76 3.71 -13.42
N GLY A 237 -3.80 4.03 -12.13
CA GLY A 237 -5.04 4.34 -11.41
C GLY A 237 -6.00 3.16 -11.31
N THR A 238 -5.49 2.00 -10.89
CA THR A 238 -6.27 0.77 -10.70
C THR A 238 -5.90 0.09 -9.37
N GLY A 239 -6.87 -0.56 -8.78
CA GLY A 239 -6.76 -1.50 -7.68
C GLY A 239 -7.87 -2.54 -7.79
N ALA A 240 -7.89 -3.49 -6.91
CA ALA A 240 -8.93 -4.52 -6.90
C ALA A 240 -9.30 -4.95 -5.48
N ILE A 241 -10.57 -5.35 -5.33
CA ILE A 241 -11.02 -6.22 -4.26
C ILE A 241 -11.29 -7.60 -4.86
N VAL A 242 -10.67 -8.62 -4.28
CA VAL A 242 -11.03 -10.02 -4.52
C VAL A 242 -11.76 -10.51 -3.30
N GLY A 243 -12.94 -11.09 -3.48
CA GLY A 243 -13.74 -11.49 -2.33
C GLY A 243 -14.82 -12.50 -2.67
N ARG A 244 -15.47 -13.03 -1.63
CA ARG A 244 -16.53 -14.04 -1.74
C ARG A 244 -17.65 -13.57 -2.63
N LYS A 245 -17.93 -14.33 -3.67
CA LYS A 245 -18.97 -14.04 -4.68
C LYS A 245 -20.33 -13.81 -4.03
N GLU A 246 -20.72 -14.65 -3.08
CA GLU A 246 -22.01 -14.57 -2.38
C GLU A 246 -22.26 -13.23 -1.63
N ILE A 247 -21.21 -12.52 -1.23
CA ILE A 247 -21.34 -11.22 -0.57
C ILE A 247 -21.69 -10.14 -1.59
N PHE A 248 -21.10 -10.20 -2.79
CA PHE A 248 -21.38 -9.26 -3.87
C PHE A 248 -22.70 -9.56 -4.62
N GLU A 249 -23.26 -10.75 -4.48
CA GLU A 249 -24.59 -11.09 -5.01
C GLU A 249 -25.74 -10.49 -4.21
N ARG A 250 -25.51 -10.13 -2.93
CA ARG A 250 -26.57 -9.64 -2.04
C ARG A 250 -26.86 -8.15 -2.20
N GLY A 251 -28.12 -7.76 -1.99
CA GLY A 251 -28.57 -6.36 -1.92
C GLY A 251 -28.27 -5.55 -3.20
N ASP A 252 -28.29 -4.22 -3.09
CA ASP A 252 -27.99 -3.31 -4.19
C ASP A 252 -26.47 -3.13 -4.38
N PRO A 253 -25.95 -2.80 -5.56
CA PRO A 253 -24.55 -2.53 -5.79
C PRO A 253 -24.04 -1.31 -5.00
N ASP A 254 -22.74 -1.21 -4.79
CA ASP A 254 -22.11 -0.07 -4.11
C ASP A 254 -22.41 1.27 -4.80
N MET A 255 -22.30 1.28 -6.13
CA MET A 255 -22.60 2.45 -6.96
C MET A 255 -23.60 2.04 -8.05
N THR A 256 -24.63 2.85 -8.24
CA THR A 256 -25.66 2.62 -9.26
C THR A 256 -25.41 3.41 -10.52
N GLY A 257 -25.64 2.81 -11.69
CA GLY A 257 -25.43 3.49 -12.97
C GLY A 257 -25.36 2.54 -14.16
N GLY A 258 -24.94 3.06 -15.31
CA GLY A 258 -24.70 2.23 -16.48
C GLY A 258 -23.61 1.18 -16.21
N GLY A 259 -23.78 -0.01 -16.75
CA GLY A 259 -22.88 -1.15 -16.54
C GLY A 259 -23.32 -2.10 -15.42
N THR A 260 -24.01 -1.61 -14.40
CA THR A 260 -24.38 -2.40 -13.21
C THR A 260 -25.72 -3.14 -13.32
N VAL A 261 -26.42 -2.99 -14.43
CA VAL A 261 -27.78 -3.45 -14.59
C VAL A 261 -27.95 -4.43 -15.74
N GLU A 262 -28.79 -5.44 -15.55
CA GLU A 262 -29.27 -6.32 -16.61
C GLU A 262 -30.43 -5.67 -17.38
N ILE A 263 -31.44 -5.19 -16.64
CA ILE A 263 -32.61 -4.48 -17.21
C ILE A 263 -33.13 -3.41 -16.25
N VAL A 264 -33.55 -2.28 -16.80
CA VAL A 264 -34.18 -1.19 -16.06
C VAL A 264 -35.50 -0.85 -16.74
N THR A 265 -36.58 -0.74 -15.94
CA THR A 265 -37.85 -0.15 -16.30
C THR A 265 -38.11 1.14 -15.50
N LEU A 266 -39.21 1.84 -15.73
CA LEU A 266 -39.55 3.02 -14.90
C LEU A 266 -39.84 2.63 -13.43
N ASP A 267 -40.27 1.40 -13.19
CA ASP A 267 -40.72 0.94 -11.88
C ASP A 267 -39.81 -0.09 -11.21
N SER A 268 -38.80 -0.62 -11.91
CA SER A 268 -37.93 -1.69 -11.40
C SER A 268 -36.58 -1.71 -12.01
N VAL A 269 -35.62 -2.29 -11.26
CA VAL A 269 -34.25 -2.54 -11.68
C VAL A 269 -33.89 -4.00 -11.39
N VAL A 270 -33.28 -4.67 -12.36
CA VAL A 270 -32.61 -5.95 -12.20
C VAL A 270 -31.11 -5.70 -12.34
N TRP A 271 -30.36 -5.99 -11.30
CA TRP A 271 -28.92 -5.80 -11.28
C TRP A 271 -28.20 -6.90 -12.06
N ALA A 272 -27.09 -6.56 -12.67
CA ALA A 272 -26.17 -7.54 -13.28
C ALA A 272 -25.58 -8.47 -12.22
N GLU A 273 -24.99 -9.58 -12.66
CA GLU A 273 -24.23 -10.46 -11.80
C GLU A 273 -22.88 -9.81 -11.40
N PRO A 274 -22.28 -10.20 -10.25
CA PRO A 274 -20.91 -9.83 -9.93
C PRO A 274 -19.92 -10.46 -10.93
N PRO A 275 -18.84 -9.77 -11.28
CA PRO A 275 -18.36 -8.49 -10.76
C PRO A 275 -18.95 -7.24 -11.43
N GLU A 276 -19.67 -7.34 -12.55
CA GLU A 276 -20.12 -6.22 -13.37
C GLU A 276 -21.01 -5.25 -12.57
N ARG A 277 -21.89 -5.77 -11.71
CA ARG A 277 -22.74 -4.92 -10.86
C ARG A 277 -21.94 -4.02 -9.89
N GLU A 278 -20.70 -4.35 -9.59
CA GLU A 278 -19.83 -3.57 -8.70
C GLU A 278 -18.98 -2.53 -9.43
N GLU A 279 -19.09 -2.41 -10.75
CA GLU A 279 -18.28 -1.52 -11.58
C GLU A 279 -19.13 -0.57 -12.41
N ALA A 280 -19.67 0.45 -11.74
CA ALA A 280 -20.55 1.44 -12.40
C ALA A 280 -19.76 2.32 -13.39
N GLY A 281 -20.35 2.53 -14.56
CA GLY A 281 -19.80 3.36 -15.62
C GLY A 281 -18.83 2.61 -16.53
N SER A 282 -18.03 3.36 -17.30
CA SER A 282 -16.96 2.76 -18.11
C SER A 282 -15.74 2.49 -17.23
N PRO A 283 -15.28 1.24 -17.11
CA PRO A 283 -14.18 0.90 -16.23
C PRO A 283 -12.82 1.37 -16.79
N ASN A 284 -11.81 1.47 -15.91
CA ASN A 284 -10.44 1.73 -16.30
C ASN A 284 -9.78 0.47 -16.90
N THR A 285 -10.14 0.15 -18.14
CA THR A 285 -9.62 -1.04 -18.84
C THR A 285 -8.09 -0.97 -19.02
N VAL A 286 -7.56 0.22 -19.31
CA VAL A 286 -6.11 0.43 -19.46
C VAL A 286 -5.38 0.10 -18.16
N GLY A 287 -5.90 0.57 -17.03
CA GLY A 287 -5.33 0.26 -15.71
C GLY A 287 -5.44 -1.22 -15.34
N ALA A 288 -6.51 -1.92 -15.73
CA ALA A 288 -6.65 -3.35 -15.51
C ALA A 288 -5.61 -4.15 -16.33
N VAL A 289 -5.39 -3.79 -17.60
CA VAL A 289 -4.35 -4.36 -18.45
C VAL A 289 -2.95 -4.11 -17.86
N ALA A 290 -2.70 -2.88 -17.39
CA ALA A 290 -1.45 -2.51 -16.75
C ALA A 290 -1.18 -3.36 -15.49
N LEU A 291 -2.18 -3.50 -14.60
CA LEU A 291 -2.07 -4.35 -13.42
C LEU A 291 -1.79 -5.81 -13.80
N ALA A 292 -2.54 -6.36 -14.75
CA ALA A 292 -2.35 -7.74 -15.21
C ALA A 292 -0.94 -7.98 -15.77
N ALA A 293 -0.39 -7.03 -16.54
CA ALA A 293 0.97 -7.10 -17.06
C ALA A 293 2.01 -7.09 -15.92
N ALA A 294 1.81 -6.25 -14.89
CA ALA A 294 2.68 -6.22 -13.71
C ALA A 294 2.66 -7.54 -12.94
N LEU A 295 1.46 -8.10 -12.69
CA LEU A 295 1.30 -9.36 -11.99
C LEU A 295 1.95 -10.52 -12.73
N ARG A 296 1.83 -10.57 -14.07
CA ARG A 296 2.53 -11.55 -14.92
C ARG A 296 4.04 -11.41 -14.79
N GLN A 297 4.57 -10.18 -14.84
CA GLN A 297 6.01 -9.96 -14.73
C GLN A 297 6.53 -10.37 -13.34
N LEU A 298 5.81 -10.03 -12.26
CA LEU A 298 6.15 -10.46 -10.91
C LEU A 298 6.09 -11.99 -10.75
N SER A 299 5.08 -12.64 -11.34
CA SER A 299 4.98 -14.10 -11.35
C SER A 299 6.13 -14.77 -12.12
N GLN A 300 6.60 -14.17 -13.23
CA GLN A 300 7.74 -14.66 -14.00
C GLN A 300 9.06 -14.51 -13.23
N ILE A 301 9.24 -13.42 -12.49
CA ILE A 301 10.40 -13.22 -11.60
C ILE A 301 10.34 -14.24 -10.46
N GLY A 302 9.14 -14.51 -9.96
CA GLY A 302 8.88 -15.34 -8.80
C GLY A 302 8.89 -14.54 -7.50
N MET A 303 7.80 -14.59 -6.73
CA MET A 303 7.66 -13.82 -5.50
C MET A 303 8.68 -14.20 -4.41
N GLU A 304 9.21 -15.40 -4.44
CA GLU A 304 10.32 -15.83 -3.56
C GLU A 304 11.63 -15.08 -3.89
N ALA A 305 11.90 -14.85 -5.18
CA ALA A 305 13.07 -14.08 -5.60
C ALA A 305 12.92 -12.59 -5.21
N VAL A 306 11.71 -12.04 -5.35
CA VAL A 306 11.38 -10.68 -4.87
C VAL A 306 11.63 -10.57 -3.37
N ALA A 307 11.10 -11.52 -2.59
CA ALA A 307 11.26 -11.54 -1.12
C ALA A 307 12.72 -11.66 -0.68
N THR A 308 13.50 -12.50 -1.37
CA THR A 308 14.93 -12.70 -1.07
C THR A 308 15.73 -11.44 -1.33
N HIS A 309 15.55 -10.82 -2.50
CA HIS A 309 16.23 -9.56 -2.85
C HIS A 309 15.93 -8.44 -1.85
N GLU A 310 14.65 -8.27 -1.50
CA GLU A 310 14.24 -7.28 -0.51
C GLU A 310 14.83 -7.55 0.88
N ALA A 311 14.88 -8.82 1.30
CA ALA A 311 15.46 -9.20 2.58
C ALA A 311 16.96 -8.90 2.65
N GLU A 312 17.71 -9.12 1.55
CA GLU A 312 19.14 -8.76 1.45
C GLU A 312 19.34 -7.26 1.59
N LEU A 313 18.59 -6.43 0.85
CA LEU A 313 18.63 -4.96 0.96
C LEU A 313 18.29 -4.50 2.38
N THR A 314 17.25 -5.09 2.96
CA THR A 314 16.77 -4.73 4.31
C THR A 314 17.81 -5.08 5.37
N ALA A 315 18.39 -6.27 5.33
CA ALA A 315 19.43 -6.68 6.27
C ALA A 315 20.65 -5.76 6.19
N TYR A 316 21.10 -5.46 4.97
CA TYR A 316 22.22 -4.55 4.74
C TYR A 316 21.93 -3.15 5.27
N ALA A 317 20.76 -2.60 4.97
CA ALA A 317 20.36 -1.27 5.44
C ALA A 317 20.29 -1.21 6.99
N LEU A 318 19.65 -2.19 7.63
CA LEU A 318 19.54 -2.23 9.09
C LEU A 318 20.92 -2.33 9.75
N GLU A 319 21.83 -3.15 9.21
CA GLU A 319 23.20 -3.28 9.71
C GLU A 319 23.97 -1.95 9.66
N HIS A 320 23.85 -1.21 8.54
CA HIS A 320 24.61 0.03 8.36
C HIS A 320 23.96 1.21 9.10
N LEU A 321 22.65 1.30 9.12
CA LEU A 321 21.91 2.35 9.85
C LEU A 321 22.11 2.23 11.37
N SER A 322 22.16 1.01 11.92
CA SER A 322 22.39 0.80 13.36
C SER A 322 23.76 1.25 13.86
N ARG A 323 24.71 1.49 12.94
CA ARG A 323 26.05 2.01 13.26
C ARG A 323 26.12 3.53 13.37
N ILE A 324 25.04 4.24 13.05
CA ILE A 324 24.94 5.69 13.18
C ILE A 324 24.26 6.00 14.51
N PRO A 325 24.99 6.56 15.50
CA PRO A 325 24.45 6.75 16.86
C PRO A 325 23.21 7.65 16.91
N GLU A 326 23.10 8.59 15.96
CA GLU A 326 22.00 9.56 15.87
C GLU A 326 20.76 8.98 15.18
N VAL A 327 20.83 7.78 14.59
CA VAL A 327 19.71 7.12 13.93
C VAL A 327 18.97 6.24 14.93
N GLN A 328 17.70 6.49 15.13
CA GLN A 328 16.79 5.62 15.86
C GLN A 328 15.84 4.94 14.87
N ILE A 329 15.88 3.60 14.81
CA ILE A 329 15.00 2.78 13.96
C ILE A 329 13.83 2.28 14.83
N TYR A 330 12.62 2.30 14.26
CA TYR A 330 11.40 1.82 14.92
C TYR A 330 10.95 0.47 14.34
N GLY A 331 10.22 -0.31 15.13
CA GLY A 331 9.85 -1.69 14.81
C GLY A 331 11.00 -2.68 14.95
N ASP A 332 10.97 -3.77 14.19
CA ASP A 332 12.03 -4.78 14.23
C ASP A 332 13.28 -4.29 13.49
N ASN A 333 14.36 -4.09 14.22
CA ASN A 333 15.64 -3.59 13.69
C ASN A 333 16.75 -4.64 13.65
N ASP A 334 16.45 -5.92 13.90
CA ASP A 334 17.44 -6.99 13.81
C ASP A 334 17.68 -7.41 12.35
N PRO A 335 18.90 -7.20 11.79
CA PRO A 335 19.21 -7.59 10.41
C PRO A 335 18.99 -9.08 10.12
N ARG A 336 19.13 -9.94 11.14
CA ARG A 336 18.96 -11.40 11.00
C ARG A 336 17.49 -11.80 10.77
N ARG A 337 16.56 -10.91 11.07
CA ARG A 337 15.11 -11.10 10.87
C ARG A 337 14.54 -10.36 9.66
N ALA A 338 15.39 -9.83 8.79
CA ALA A 338 14.98 -9.09 7.60
C ALA A 338 14.00 -9.86 6.69
N ALA A 339 14.13 -11.19 6.60
CA ALA A 339 13.18 -12.02 5.85
C ALA A 339 11.75 -12.08 6.46
N GLN A 340 11.59 -11.71 7.75
CA GLN A 340 10.33 -11.73 8.47
C GLN A 340 9.60 -10.37 8.44
N ARG A 341 10.08 -9.44 7.62
CA ARG A 341 9.49 -8.11 7.42
C ARG A 341 9.66 -7.66 5.98
N LEU A 342 8.97 -6.59 5.60
CA LEU A 342 9.22 -5.90 4.34
C LEU A 342 10.36 -4.89 4.47
N GLY A 343 10.92 -4.48 3.34
CA GLY A 343 11.95 -3.46 3.24
C GLY A 343 11.42 -2.03 3.45
N VAL A 344 10.69 -1.83 4.52
CA VAL A 344 10.11 -0.54 4.93
C VAL A 344 10.70 -0.17 6.28
N ILE A 345 11.55 0.84 6.34
CA ILE A 345 12.34 1.20 7.52
C ILE A 345 11.95 2.60 8.00
N PRO A 346 11.17 2.71 9.10
CA PRO A 346 10.90 3.98 9.75
C PRO A 346 12.04 4.34 10.70
N LEU A 347 12.50 5.58 10.63
CA LEU A 347 13.59 6.07 11.46
C LEU A 347 13.44 7.56 11.82
N GLN A 348 14.18 7.99 12.84
CA GLN A 348 14.43 9.39 13.17
C GLN A 348 15.93 9.65 13.25
N LEU A 349 16.31 10.90 12.98
CA LEU A 349 17.59 11.47 13.41
C LEU A 349 17.35 12.23 14.71
N THR A 350 18.11 11.93 15.76
CA THR A 350 17.99 12.62 17.06
C THR A 350 18.44 14.08 17.02
N THR A 351 19.20 14.44 15.98
CA THR A 351 19.78 15.77 15.77
C THR A 351 18.97 16.67 14.84
N THR A 352 18.06 16.08 14.02
CA THR A 352 17.40 16.80 12.92
C THR A 352 15.95 16.37 12.80
N PRO A 353 14.97 17.30 12.81
CA PRO A 353 13.56 16.98 12.61
C PRO A 353 13.33 16.21 11.31
N HIS A 354 12.37 15.25 11.32
CA HIS A 354 12.11 14.38 10.19
C HIS A 354 11.77 15.11 8.88
N PHE A 355 11.01 16.21 8.95
CA PHE A 355 10.70 17.03 7.76
C PHE A 355 11.95 17.69 7.19
N LEU A 356 12.83 18.26 8.04
CA LEU A 356 14.06 18.87 7.59
C LEU A 356 15.04 17.83 7.02
N ALA A 357 15.23 16.72 7.70
CA ALA A 357 16.10 15.65 7.22
C ALA A 357 15.64 15.10 5.85
N SER A 358 14.32 14.93 5.65
CA SER A 358 13.78 14.50 4.36
C SER A 358 13.96 15.54 3.26
N ALA A 359 13.84 16.84 3.58
CA ALA A 359 14.13 17.92 2.65
C ALA A 359 15.60 17.92 2.21
N ILE A 360 16.54 17.80 3.17
CA ILE A 360 17.97 17.73 2.88
C ILE A 360 18.28 16.51 1.99
N LEU A 361 17.74 15.32 2.33
CA LEU A 361 17.90 14.10 1.50
C LEU A 361 17.46 14.34 0.05
N GLY A 362 16.32 15.01 -0.14
CA GLY A 362 15.79 15.31 -1.46
C GLY A 362 16.61 16.33 -2.22
N TYR A 363 16.86 17.50 -1.62
CA TYR A 363 17.43 18.65 -2.30
C TYR A 363 18.96 18.63 -2.41
N GLU A 364 19.66 18.02 -1.46
CA GLU A 364 21.14 17.96 -1.51
C GLU A 364 21.68 16.62 -2.01
N PHE A 365 20.91 15.52 -1.85
CA PHE A 365 21.39 14.18 -2.21
C PHE A 365 20.58 13.51 -3.32
N GLY A 366 19.43 14.06 -3.74
CA GLY A 366 18.57 13.44 -4.76
C GLY A 366 17.95 12.12 -4.29
N ILE A 367 17.71 11.99 -2.98
CA ILE A 367 17.14 10.79 -2.36
C ILE A 367 15.70 11.06 -1.96
N GLY A 368 14.75 10.31 -2.53
CA GLY A 368 13.33 10.38 -2.19
C GLY A 368 12.99 9.43 -1.05
N VAL A 369 12.51 9.98 0.05
CA VAL A 369 11.94 9.28 1.20
C VAL A 369 10.59 9.88 1.55
N ARG A 370 9.82 9.22 2.38
CA ARG A 370 8.60 9.81 2.96
C ARG A 370 8.87 10.32 4.37
N SER A 371 8.23 11.45 4.74
CA SER A 371 8.22 11.94 6.13
C SER A 371 6.81 12.14 6.66
N GLY A 372 6.63 12.08 7.98
CA GLY A 372 5.37 12.31 8.68
C GLY A 372 4.71 11.04 9.21
N CYS A 373 3.37 10.96 9.11
CA CYS A 373 2.56 9.88 9.72
C CYS A 373 2.11 8.77 8.74
N PHE A 374 2.44 8.84 7.45
CA PHE A 374 2.20 7.79 6.43
C PHE A 374 0.76 7.26 6.35
N CYS A 375 -0.24 8.14 6.62
CA CYS A 375 -1.65 7.75 6.74
C CYS A 375 -1.92 6.66 7.78
N ALA A 376 -1.15 6.64 8.89
CA ALA A 376 -1.28 5.72 10.02
C ALA A 376 -1.00 6.47 11.34
N HIS A 377 -1.70 7.58 11.58
CA HIS A 377 -1.47 8.45 12.74
C HIS A 377 -1.46 7.70 14.09
N PRO A 378 -2.46 6.85 14.40
CA PRO A 378 -2.45 6.13 15.69
C PRO A 378 -1.20 5.28 15.87
N TYR A 379 -0.73 4.65 14.79
CA TYR A 379 0.45 3.81 14.82
C TYR A 379 1.74 4.62 15.05
N ILE A 380 1.88 5.76 14.39
CA ILE A 380 3.05 6.64 14.60
C ILE A 380 3.09 7.17 16.03
N LEU A 381 1.95 7.61 16.58
CA LEU A 381 1.89 8.08 17.96
C LEU A 381 2.27 6.98 18.96
N HIS A 382 1.81 5.74 18.72
CA HIS A 382 2.19 4.56 19.50
C HIS A 382 3.70 4.28 19.44
N LEU A 383 4.29 4.23 18.22
CA LEU A 383 5.72 3.98 18.02
C LEU A 383 6.60 5.05 18.68
N LEU A 384 6.15 6.30 18.68
CA LEU A 384 6.83 7.41 19.33
C LEU A 384 6.61 7.43 20.86
N GLY A 385 5.76 6.55 21.40
CA GLY A 385 5.46 6.44 22.82
C GLY A 385 4.70 7.65 23.40
N LEU A 386 3.93 8.39 22.55
CA LEU A 386 3.17 9.52 23.01
C LEU A 386 2.00 9.08 23.90
N SER A 387 1.85 9.75 25.05
CA SER A 387 0.69 9.60 25.92
C SER A 387 -0.59 10.15 25.27
N HIS A 388 -1.75 9.78 25.81
CA HIS A 388 -3.03 10.32 25.35
C HIS A 388 -3.11 11.84 25.46
N GLU A 389 -2.49 12.42 26.48
CA GLU A 389 -2.47 13.88 26.70
C GLU A 389 -1.62 14.57 25.64
N GLU A 390 -0.42 14.05 25.35
CA GLU A 390 0.45 14.57 24.29
C GLU A 390 -0.20 14.44 22.91
N ALA A 391 -0.85 13.32 22.61
CA ALA A 391 -1.60 13.12 21.39
C ALA A 391 -2.77 14.12 21.24
N ALA A 392 -3.47 14.43 22.34
CA ALA A 392 -4.54 15.43 22.34
C ALA A 392 -3.99 16.86 22.11
N GLN A 393 -2.83 17.18 22.67
CA GLN A 393 -2.14 18.46 22.42
C GLN A 393 -1.72 18.58 20.96
N VAL A 394 -1.09 17.55 20.38
CA VAL A 394 -0.74 17.49 18.96
C VAL A 394 -1.98 17.76 18.09
N ARG A 395 -3.08 17.06 18.36
CA ARG A 395 -4.34 17.27 17.65
C ARG A 395 -4.80 18.72 17.72
N THR A 396 -4.75 19.34 18.90
CA THR A 396 -5.17 20.73 19.10
C THR A 396 -4.34 21.70 18.26
N THR A 397 -3.01 21.53 18.26
CA THR A 397 -2.08 22.35 17.49
C THR A 397 -2.31 22.20 15.98
N MET A 398 -2.49 20.96 15.51
CA MET A 398 -2.78 20.68 14.09
C MET A 398 -4.13 21.29 13.64
N LEU A 399 -5.16 21.24 14.47
CA LEU A 399 -6.46 21.86 14.19
C LEU A 399 -6.38 23.40 14.15
N ALA A 400 -5.43 23.99 14.87
CA ALA A 400 -5.11 25.42 14.78
C ALA A 400 -4.30 25.81 13.52
N GLY A 401 -3.97 24.82 12.66
CA GLY A 401 -3.23 25.04 11.40
C GLY A 401 -1.72 25.02 11.54
N ASP A 402 -1.18 24.69 12.72
CA ASP A 402 0.27 24.58 12.94
C ASP A 402 0.70 23.11 12.92
N ARG A 403 1.52 22.75 11.93
CA ARG A 403 2.13 21.44 11.75
C ARG A 403 3.65 21.46 11.89
N SER A 404 4.23 22.59 12.31
CA SER A 404 5.69 22.73 12.39
C SER A 404 6.37 21.68 13.27
N ASN A 405 5.68 21.25 14.33
CA ASN A 405 6.15 20.22 15.27
C ASN A 405 5.30 18.95 15.22
N MET A 406 4.69 18.64 14.06
CA MET A 406 3.89 17.42 13.91
C MET A 406 4.77 16.18 14.15
N PRO A 407 4.36 15.27 15.05
CA PRO A 407 5.05 14.00 15.23
C PRO A 407 5.12 13.21 13.93
N GLY A 408 6.25 12.58 13.66
CA GLY A 408 6.44 11.80 12.46
C GLY A 408 7.79 11.13 12.39
N LEU A 409 7.95 10.29 11.39
CA LEU A 409 9.17 9.55 11.11
C LEU A 409 9.64 9.85 9.67
N ILE A 410 10.89 9.54 9.36
CA ILE A 410 11.38 9.31 8.01
C ILE A 410 11.12 7.84 7.69
N ARG A 411 10.62 7.55 6.50
CA ARG A 411 10.42 6.18 6.03
C ARG A 411 11.19 5.96 4.74
N ALA A 412 12.21 5.11 4.80
CA ALA A 412 12.83 4.54 3.61
C ALA A 412 12.13 3.23 3.26
N SER A 413 11.86 2.98 1.98
CA SER A 413 11.23 1.75 1.52
C SER A 413 11.77 1.32 0.16
N PHE A 414 12.16 0.03 0.07
CA PHE A 414 12.79 -0.54 -1.11
C PHE A 414 11.76 -1.06 -2.12
N GLY A 415 12.09 -0.90 -3.39
CA GLY A 415 11.48 -1.60 -4.52
C GLY A 415 12.41 -2.66 -5.08
N LEU A 416 11.90 -3.51 -5.95
CA LEU A 416 12.66 -4.62 -6.57
C LEU A 416 13.93 -4.16 -7.32
N TYR A 417 13.98 -2.92 -7.74
CA TYR A 417 15.10 -2.36 -8.53
C TYR A 417 16.20 -1.70 -7.68
N ASN A 418 15.96 -1.49 -6.37
CA ASN A 418 16.97 -0.85 -5.52
C ASN A 418 18.20 -1.74 -5.35
N THR A 419 19.33 -1.10 -5.08
CA THR A 419 20.64 -1.75 -4.98
C THR A 419 21.32 -1.46 -3.64
N LEU A 420 22.36 -2.21 -3.31
CA LEU A 420 23.17 -1.97 -2.11
C LEU A 420 23.89 -0.62 -2.18
N GLU A 421 24.30 -0.19 -3.38
CA GLU A 421 24.94 1.11 -3.60
C GLU A 421 23.99 2.26 -3.28
N GLU A 422 22.68 2.12 -3.57
CA GLU A 422 21.66 3.11 -3.20
C GLU A 422 21.48 3.16 -1.68
N VAL A 423 21.59 2.03 -0.99
CA VAL A 423 21.63 1.98 0.48
C VAL A 423 22.87 2.70 1.02
N ASP A 424 24.05 2.49 0.44
CA ASP A 424 25.27 3.19 0.84
C ASP A 424 25.13 4.71 0.69
N ILE A 425 24.58 5.18 -0.44
CA ILE A 425 24.30 6.60 -0.67
C ILE A 425 23.37 7.17 0.41
N PHE A 426 22.34 6.45 0.77
CA PHE A 426 21.39 6.84 1.82
C PHE A 426 22.04 6.91 3.21
N VAL A 427 22.83 5.90 3.57
CA VAL A 427 23.55 5.82 4.84
C VAL A 427 24.56 6.97 4.97
N GLU A 428 25.34 7.27 3.92
CA GLU A 428 26.29 8.38 3.93
C GLU A 428 25.57 9.75 4.02
N ALA A 429 24.46 9.92 3.33
CA ALA A 429 23.65 11.14 3.43
C ALA A 429 23.12 11.35 4.87
N LEU A 430 22.66 10.30 5.55
CA LEU A 430 22.20 10.40 6.94
C LEU A 430 23.35 10.75 7.90
N LYS A 431 24.56 10.18 7.72
CA LYS A 431 25.74 10.55 8.49
C LYS A 431 26.09 12.04 8.32
N TYR A 432 26.00 12.54 7.09
CA TYR A 432 26.26 13.93 6.77
C TYR A 432 25.26 14.87 7.46
N ILE A 433 23.97 14.52 7.39
CA ILE A 433 22.90 15.28 8.06
C ILE A 433 23.07 15.24 9.59
N ALA A 434 23.39 14.07 10.16
CA ALA A 434 23.59 13.89 11.60
C ALA A 434 24.71 14.78 12.15
N ARG A 435 25.77 15.02 11.37
CA ARG A 435 26.88 15.95 11.73
C ARG A 435 26.56 17.42 11.49
N GLY A 436 25.37 17.75 10.93
CA GLY A 436 25.00 19.13 10.61
C GLY A 436 25.82 19.74 9.46
N GLU A 437 26.37 18.92 8.56
CA GLU A 437 27.26 19.35 7.47
C GLU A 437 26.49 19.79 6.21
N TYR A 438 25.13 19.76 6.23
CA TYR A 438 24.32 20.18 5.10
C TYR A 438 24.47 21.69 4.79
N GLN A 439 24.33 22.07 3.52
CA GLN A 439 24.70 23.38 3.02
C GLN A 439 23.51 24.34 2.83
N GLY A 440 22.31 23.77 2.63
CA GLY A 440 21.11 24.54 2.32
C GLY A 440 20.62 25.39 3.51
N ASN A 441 20.06 26.56 3.19
CA ASN A 441 19.24 27.32 4.12
C ASN A 441 17.77 26.95 3.87
N TYR A 442 17.10 26.38 4.88
CA TYR A 442 15.75 25.86 4.75
C TYR A 442 14.74 26.68 5.53
N GLY A 443 13.64 27.07 4.87
CA GLY A 443 12.47 27.67 5.51
C GLY A 443 11.39 26.61 5.74
N GLN A 444 10.72 26.67 6.89
CA GLN A 444 9.60 25.80 7.21
C GLN A 444 8.26 26.49 6.91
N ASP A 445 7.38 25.81 6.20
CA ASP A 445 5.97 26.20 6.11
C ASP A 445 5.21 25.65 7.32
N ILE A 446 4.66 26.54 8.13
CA ILE A 446 3.94 26.21 9.37
C ILE A 446 2.68 25.37 9.06
N ALA A 447 2.00 25.64 7.95
CA ALA A 447 0.73 24.98 7.61
C ALA A 447 0.91 23.54 7.15
N SER A 448 2.00 23.21 6.46
CA SER A 448 2.34 21.85 6.02
C SER A 448 3.34 21.17 6.96
N GLY A 449 4.19 21.93 7.64
CA GLY A 449 5.35 21.44 8.39
C GLY A 449 6.58 21.17 7.54
N GLU A 450 6.45 21.24 6.21
CA GLU A 450 7.51 20.92 5.26
C GLU A 450 8.58 21.99 5.17
N TYR A 451 9.81 21.58 4.85
CA TYR A 451 10.93 22.48 4.62
C TYR A 451 11.27 22.58 3.13
N THR A 452 11.55 23.81 2.69
CA THR A 452 12.03 24.09 1.34
C THR A 452 13.30 24.95 1.38
N PRO A 453 14.24 24.81 0.42
CA PRO A 453 15.41 25.66 0.35
C PRO A 453 14.99 27.10 0.05
N VAL A 454 15.52 28.05 0.82
CA VAL A 454 15.24 29.48 0.64
C VAL A 454 15.93 30.00 -0.62
N GLY A 455 15.14 30.57 -1.53
CA GLY A 455 15.66 31.17 -2.77
C GLY A 455 16.00 30.17 -3.86
N TRP A 456 15.59 28.91 -3.73
CA TRP A 456 15.72 27.89 -4.77
C TRP A 456 14.33 27.39 -5.20
N GLU A 457 14.10 27.38 -6.49
CA GLU A 457 12.86 26.85 -7.09
C GLU A 457 13.22 25.87 -8.22
N PRO A 458 12.66 24.65 -8.21
CA PRO A 458 12.91 23.70 -9.28
C PRO A 458 12.22 24.14 -10.59
N ALA A 459 12.93 24.06 -11.69
CA ALA A 459 12.41 24.39 -13.02
C ALA A 459 11.60 23.20 -13.60
N TYR A 460 10.49 22.82 -12.95
CA TYR A 460 9.68 21.63 -13.29
C TYR A 460 9.31 21.56 -14.78
N ASN A 461 8.96 22.69 -15.40
CA ASN A 461 8.58 22.76 -16.81
C ASN A 461 9.70 22.40 -17.80
N GLN A 462 10.97 22.34 -17.34
CA GLN A 462 12.09 21.84 -18.16
C GLN A 462 12.13 20.31 -18.22
N TYR A 463 11.50 19.64 -17.25
CA TYR A 463 11.46 18.17 -17.15
C TYR A 463 10.16 17.59 -17.69
N PHE A 464 9.05 18.26 -17.43
CA PHE A 464 7.73 17.87 -17.92
C PHE A 464 6.78 19.07 -17.97
N SER A 465 6.03 19.19 -19.07
CA SER A 465 4.90 20.13 -19.19
C SER A 465 3.74 19.46 -19.94
N LEU A 466 2.50 19.79 -19.57
CA LEU A 466 1.28 19.39 -20.29
C LEU A 466 1.01 20.35 -21.43
#